data_a5680a8e12c57988260b7b364d06e409
#
_entry.id   a5680a8e12c57988260b7b364d06e409
#
_cell.length_a   1.000
_cell.length_b   1.000
_cell.length_c   1.000
_cell.angle_alpha   90.00
_cell.angle_beta   90.00
_cell.angle_gamma   90.00
#
_symmetry.space_group_name_H-M   'P 1'
#
loop_
_entity.id
_entity.type
_entity.pdbx_description
1 polymer ?
#
loop_
_entity_poly.entity_id
_entity_poly.type
_entity_poly.pdbx_seq_one_letter_code
_entity_poly.pdbx_strand_id
1 'polypeptide(L)'
;MPLGVVVTQANANDGCQTEAVLQAMVRQPPLPDVPVQQPDPRALPRAQADGAYGNQPTQARAQRAGFRMQAPKRGENRQGVGKIRNAVERCHNFFAQFGRIFRRFDRSARRYLAWIEMAACIIFVR
;
A
#
# COMPACT_ATOMS: atom_id res chain seq x y z
N MET A 1 9.10 5.89 2.98
CA MET A 1 9.66 4.92 2.03
C MET A 1 8.58 3.93 1.65
N PRO A 2 8.37 3.60 0.38
CA PRO A 2 7.46 2.54 -0.02
C PRO A 2 8.03 1.17 0.37
N LEU A 3 7.20 0.32 0.95
CA LEU A 3 7.58 -1.04 1.36
C LEU A 3 7.14 -2.12 0.36
N GLY A 4 6.17 -1.81 -0.49
CA GLY A 4 5.68 -2.68 -1.54
C GLY A 4 5.05 -1.86 -2.66
N VAL A 5 5.22 -2.32 -3.88
CA VAL A 5 4.66 -1.68 -5.08
C VAL A 5 4.14 -2.76 -6.02
N VAL A 6 2.99 -2.50 -6.62
CA VAL A 6 2.41 -3.33 -7.67
C VAL A 6 2.06 -2.45 -8.86
N VAL A 7 2.41 -2.88 -10.06
CA VAL A 7 2.07 -2.19 -11.30
C VAL A 7 0.89 -2.89 -11.95
N THR A 8 -0.19 -2.16 -12.14
CA THR A 8 -1.43 -2.66 -12.74
C THR A 8 -1.84 -1.83 -13.96
N GLN A 9 -2.88 -2.23 -14.63
CA GLN A 9 -3.50 -1.43 -15.69
C GLN A 9 -4.17 -0.19 -15.10
N ALA A 10 -4.20 0.91 -15.85
CA ALA A 10 -4.74 2.19 -15.38
C ALA A 10 -6.24 2.15 -15.00
N ASN A 11 -6.99 1.20 -15.53
CA ASN A 11 -8.40 0.99 -15.24
C ASN A 11 -8.66 -0.05 -14.14
N ALA A 12 -7.59 -0.62 -13.54
CA ALA A 12 -7.74 -1.57 -12.45
C ALA A 12 -8.24 -0.85 -11.19
N ASN A 13 -9.21 -1.46 -10.50
CA ASN A 13 -9.70 -0.92 -9.23
C ASN A 13 -8.66 -1.15 -8.13
N ASP A 14 -8.23 -0.08 -7.46
CA ASP A 14 -7.19 -0.10 -6.43
C ASP A 14 -7.54 -1.00 -5.25
N GLY A 15 -8.80 -1.02 -4.82
CA GLY A 15 -9.27 -1.91 -3.76
C GLY A 15 -9.10 -3.40 -4.09
N CYS A 16 -9.11 -3.77 -5.38
CA CYS A 16 -8.85 -5.13 -5.81
C CYS A 16 -7.36 -5.53 -5.66
N GLN A 17 -6.46 -4.56 -5.64
CA GLN A 17 -5.01 -4.78 -5.53
C GLN A 17 -4.49 -4.81 -4.09
N THR A 18 -5.36 -4.56 -3.11
CA THR A 18 -4.98 -4.46 -1.69
C THR A 18 -4.17 -5.66 -1.21
N GLU A 19 -4.63 -6.86 -1.50
CA GLU A 19 -3.94 -8.09 -1.08
C GLU A 19 -2.55 -8.20 -1.73
N ALA A 20 -2.48 -7.98 -3.04
CA ALA A 20 -1.23 -8.03 -3.80
C ALA A 20 -0.21 -6.99 -3.32
N VAL A 21 -0.63 -5.76 -3.03
CA VAL A 21 0.25 -4.70 -2.52
C VAL A 21 0.77 -5.05 -1.12
N LEU A 22 -0.07 -5.56 -0.24
CA LEU A 22 0.33 -5.94 1.11
C LEU A 22 1.27 -7.14 1.11
N GLN A 23 1.05 -8.12 0.22
CA GLN A 23 1.95 -9.28 0.05
C GLN A 23 3.28 -8.91 -0.61
N ALA A 24 3.31 -7.87 -1.45
CA ALA A 24 4.53 -7.38 -2.10
C ALA A 24 5.46 -6.60 -1.16
N MET A 25 5.09 -6.42 0.12
CA MET A 25 5.96 -5.72 1.08
C MET A 25 7.24 -6.52 1.32
N VAL A 26 8.40 -5.87 1.13
CA VAL A 26 9.74 -6.46 1.36
C VAL A 26 9.99 -6.83 2.82
N ARG A 27 9.28 -6.20 3.75
CA ARG A 27 9.33 -6.49 5.18
C ARG A 27 7.92 -6.58 5.72
N GLN A 28 7.52 -7.80 6.02
CA GLN A 28 6.24 -8.06 6.70
C GLN A 28 6.37 -7.73 8.19
N PRO A 29 5.37 -7.09 8.81
CA PRO A 29 5.33 -6.97 10.26
C PRO A 29 5.24 -8.36 10.89
N PRO A 30 5.79 -8.57 12.10
CA PRO A 30 5.64 -9.83 12.81
C PRO A 30 4.14 -10.11 13.00
N LEU A 31 3.72 -11.30 12.58
CA LEU A 31 2.39 -11.80 12.90
C LEU A 31 2.36 -12.16 14.38
N PRO A 32 1.27 -11.90 15.10
CA PRO A 32 1.10 -12.38 16.47
C PRO A 32 1.20 -13.91 16.50
N ASP A 33 1.89 -14.45 17.51
CA ASP A 33 2.00 -15.90 17.79
C ASP A 33 0.63 -16.47 18.22
N VAL A 34 -0.34 -16.46 17.31
CA VAL A 34 -1.67 -17.01 17.55
C VAL A 34 -1.85 -18.21 16.61
N PRO A 35 -2.33 -19.36 17.11
CA PRO A 35 -2.62 -20.51 16.26
C PRO A 35 -3.54 -20.11 15.11
N VAL A 36 -3.21 -20.56 13.91
CA VAL A 36 -3.77 -20.14 12.59
C VAL A 36 -5.29 -20.35 12.45
N GLN A 37 -5.99 -20.87 13.46
CA GLN A 37 -7.39 -21.27 13.29
C GLN A 37 -8.43 -20.15 13.32
N GLN A 38 -8.15 -18.99 13.90
CA GLN A 38 -8.89 -17.72 13.73
C GLN A 38 -8.14 -16.60 14.46
N PRO A 39 -7.22 -15.88 13.80
CA PRO A 39 -6.56 -14.76 14.47
C PRO A 39 -7.63 -13.72 14.80
N ASP A 40 -7.67 -13.28 16.08
CA ASP A 40 -8.48 -12.13 16.45
C ASP A 40 -8.14 -10.97 15.49
N PRO A 41 -9.10 -10.46 14.72
CA PRO A 41 -8.85 -9.36 13.79
C PRO A 41 -8.20 -8.14 14.45
N ARG A 42 -8.31 -8.02 15.78
CA ARG A 42 -7.71 -6.92 16.58
C ARG A 42 -6.21 -7.12 16.78
N ALA A 43 -5.71 -8.35 16.73
CA ALA A 43 -4.29 -8.67 16.87
C ALA A 43 -3.49 -8.43 15.58
N LEU A 44 -4.15 -8.33 14.42
CA LEU A 44 -3.49 -8.11 13.14
C LEU A 44 -2.90 -6.69 13.03
N PRO A 45 -1.73 -6.55 12.38
CA PRO A 45 -1.14 -5.25 12.08
C PRO A 45 -2.11 -4.38 11.28
N ARG A 46 -2.10 -3.08 11.55
CA ARG A 46 -3.03 -2.13 10.93
C ARG A 46 -2.47 -1.59 9.61
N ALA A 47 -3.24 -1.74 8.53
CA ALA A 47 -3.02 -1.04 7.27
C ALA A 47 -3.97 0.17 7.22
N GLN A 48 -3.43 1.38 7.20
CA GLN A 48 -4.24 2.59 7.09
C GLN A 48 -4.40 3.00 5.62
N ALA A 49 -5.63 3.34 5.24
CA ALA A 49 -5.97 3.75 3.90
C ALA A 49 -7.02 4.87 3.92
N ASP A 50 -7.32 5.44 2.77
CA ASP A 50 -8.40 6.41 2.63
C ASP A 50 -9.80 5.74 2.67
N GLY A 51 -10.86 6.56 2.66
CA GLY A 51 -12.24 6.07 2.76
C GLY A 51 -12.69 5.16 1.62
N ALA A 52 -12.01 5.17 0.47
CA ALA A 52 -12.32 4.30 -0.66
C ALA A 52 -12.04 2.81 -0.35
N TYR A 53 -11.12 2.54 0.57
CA TYR A 53 -10.74 1.19 0.99
C TYR A 53 -11.58 0.64 2.17
N GLY A 54 -12.57 1.40 2.64
CA GLY A 54 -13.42 1.02 3.78
C GLY A 54 -14.49 -0.03 3.49
N ASN A 55 -14.63 -0.50 2.24
CA ASN A 55 -15.63 -1.49 1.85
C ASN A 55 -15.28 -2.91 2.30
N GLN A 56 -16.30 -3.76 2.50
CA GLN A 56 -16.12 -5.14 2.96
C GLN A 56 -15.17 -5.98 2.08
N PRO A 57 -15.25 -5.97 0.74
CA PRO A 57 -14.34 -6.76 -0.08
C PRO A 57 -12.87 -6.38 0.11
N THR A 58 -12.57 -5.10 0.30
CA THR A 58 -11.20 -4.62 0.54
C THR A 58 -10.70 -5.04 1.93
N GLN A 59 -11.56 -4.96 2.94
CA GLN A 59 -11.23 -5.44 4.28
C GLN A 59 -10.93 -6.95 4.29
N ALA A 60 -11.74 -7.76 3.59
CA ALA A 60 -11.50 -9.20 3.46
C ALA A 60 -10.17 -9.51 2.77
N ARG A 61 -9.79 -8.74 1.72
CA ARG A 61 -8.49 -8.87 1.05
C ARG A 61 -7.33 -8.54 1.99
N ALA A 62 -7.45 -7.47 2.77
CA ALA A 62 -6.44 -7.10 3.75
C ALA A 62 -6.27 -8.19 4.82
N GLN A 63 -7.36 -8.77 5.31
CA GLN A 63 -7.32 -9.88 6.28
C GLN A 63 -6.63 -11.12 5.71
N ARG A 64 -6.88 -11.49 4.45
CA ARG A 64 -6.15 -12.60 3.78
C ARG A 64 -4.66 -12.32 3.67
N ALA A 65 -4.27 -11.06 3.53
CA ALA A 65 -2.86 -10.65 3.55
C ALA A 65 -2.28 -10.53 4.98
N GLY A 66 -3.05 -10.85 6.03
CA GLY A 66 -2.60 -10.76 7.42
C GLY A 66 -2.66 -9.36 8.01
N PHE A 67 -3.51 -8.47 7.49
CA PHE A 67 -3.65 -7.09 7.97
C PHE A 67 -5.09 -6.73 8.31
N ARG A 68 -5.26 -5.80 9.25
CA ARG A 68 -6.54 -5.15 9.51
C ARG A 68 -6.57 -3.79 8.80
N MET A 69 -7.50 -3.65 7.85
CA MET A 69 -7.71 -2.38 7.17
C MET A 69 -8.37 -1.35 8.12
N GLN A 70 -7.78 -0.17 8.21
CA GLN A 70 -8.34 0.98 8.91
C GLN A 70 -8.55 2.11 7.89
N ALA A 71 -9.79 2.30 7.47
CA ALA A 71 -10.19 3.37 6.57
C ALA A 71 -11.29 4.20 7.24
N PRO A 72 -11.23 5.54 7.20
CA PRO A 72 -12.27 6.39 7.80
C PRO A 72 -13.59 6.19 7.05
N LYS A 73 -14.69 6.11 7.77
CA LYS A 73 -16.03 6.11 7.17
C LYS A 73 -16.33 7.49 6.59
N ARG A 74 -17.18 7.51 5.57
CA ARG A 74 -17.62 8.76 4.95
C ARG A 74 -18.35 9.62 6.00
N GLY A 75 -17.82 10.82 6.30
CA GLY A 75 -18.37 11.74 7.33
C GLY A 75 -17.72 11.63 8.70
N GLU A 76 -16.83 10.69 8.97
CA GLU A 76 -16.08 10.65 10.23
C GLU A 76 -14.99 11.74 10.28
N ASN A 77 -14.79 12.27 11.51
CA ASN A 77 -13.78 13.29 11.76
C ASN A 77 -12.39 12.70 11.51
N ARG A 78 -11.63 13.32 10.59
CA ARG A 78 -10.34 12.84 10.09
C ARG A 78 -9.15 13.25 10.97
N GLN A 79 -9.33 13.34 12.29
CA GLN A 79 -8.23 13.67 13.20
C GLN A 79 -7.12 12.62 13.09
N GLY A 80 -5.89 13.07 12.81
CA GLY A 80 -4.71 12.21 12.67
C GLY A 80 -4.41 11.68 11.26
N VAL A 81 -5.38 11.68 10.33
CA VAL A 81 -5.18 11.22 8.94
C VAL A 81 -4.22 12.14 8.16
N GLY A 82 -4.10 13.41 8.53
CA GLY A 82 -3.25 14.40 7.84
C GLY A 82 -1.77 14.00 7.82
N LYS A 83 -1.24 13.42 8.89
CA LYS A 83 0.17 12.99 8.95
C LYS A 83 0.47 11.83 7.99
N ILE A 84 -0.48 10.90 7.86
CA ILE A 84 -0.35 9.72 7.00
C ILE A 84 -0.49 10.12 5.53
N ARG A 85 -1.48 10.94 5.21
CA ARG A 85 -1.66 11.51 3.88
C ARG A 85 -0.41 12.25 3.42
N ASN A 86 0.19 13.08 4.29
CA ASN A 86 1.42 13.78 3.99
C ASN A 86 2.59 12.82 3.70
N ALA A 87 2.67 11.66 4.36
CA ALA A 87 3.70 10.66 4.08
C ALA A 87 3.53 10.01 2.70
N VAL A 88 2.29 9.71 2.30
CA VAL A 88 1.97 9.17 0.96
C VAL A 88 2.24 10.21 -0.12
N GLU A 89 1.78 11.45 0.07
CA GLU A 89 2.02 12.56 -0.87
C GLU A 89 3.51 12.83 -1.04
N ARG A 90 4.31 12.81 0.04
CA ARG A 90 5.77 12.93 -0.06
C ARG A 90 6.39 11.78 -0.85
N CYS A 91 5.92 10.56 -0.66
CA CYS A 91 6.39 9.40 -1.41
C CYS A 91 6.13 9.59 -2.92
N HIS A 92 4.94 10.01 -3.30
CA HIS A 92 4.61 10.32 -4.70
C HIS A 92 5.47 11.45 -5.26
N ASN A 93 5.69 12.51 -4.50
CA ASN A 93 6.54 13.63 -4.92
C ASN A 93 8.00 13.20 -5.12
N PHE A 94 8.53 12.29 -4.30
CA PHE A 94 9.85 11.71 -4.50
C PHE A 94 9.93 10.92 -5.80
N PHE A 95 8.95 10.05 -6.08
CA PHE A 95 8.90 9.30 -7.32
C PHE A 95 8.75 10.19 -8.55
N ALA A 96 8.01 11.29 -8.45
CA ALA A 96 7.81 12.24 -9.54
C ALA A 96 9.12 12.94 -9.98
N GLN A 97 10.16 12.97 -9.13
CA GLN A 97 11.48 13.51 -9.49
C GLN A 97 12.24 12.60 -10.48
N PHE A 98 11.84 11.34 -10.59
CA PHE A 98 12.43 10.41 -11.55
C PHE A 98 11.68 10.47 -12.88
N GLY A 99 12.25 11.09 -13.90
CA GLY A 99 11.58 11.34 -15.18
C GLY A 99 10.99 10.09 -15.85
N ARG A 100 11.63 8.93 -15.70
CA ARG A 100 11.11 7.65 -16.23
C ARG A 100 9.90 7.11 -15.47
N ILE A 101 9.72 7.50 -14.22
CA ILE A 101 8.55 7.14 -13.42
C ILE A 101 7.42 8.13 -13.67
N PHE A 102 7.74 9.42 -13.69
CA PHE A 102 6.77 10.49 -13.96
C PHE A 102 6.16 10.38 -15.37
N ARG A 103 7.01 10.10 -16.36
CA ARG A 103 6.58 9.83 -17.74
C ARG A 103 6.93 8.38 -18.07
N ARG A 104 5.92 7.53 -18.09
CA ARG A 104 6.11 6.13 -18.42
C ARG A 104 6.48 5.96 -19.90
N PHE A 105 7.73 5.65 -20.17
CA PHE A 105 8.23 5.31 -21.50
C PHE A 105 8.25 3.80 -21.75
N ASP A 106 8.29 3.00 -20.69
CA ASP A 106 8.41 1.56 -20.81
C ASP A 106 7.05 0.91 -21.09
N ARG A 107 7.00 0.10 -22.16
CA ARG A 107 5.81 -0.69 -22.51
C ARG A 107 5.64 -1.89 -21.59
N SER A 108 6.72 -2.43 -21.04
CA SER A 108 6.71 -3.57 -20.14
C SER A 108 6.46 -3.13 -18.69
N ALA A 109 5.43 -3.68 -18.05
CA ALA A 109 5.15 -3.47 -16.64
C ALA A 109 6.33 -3.88 -15.74
N ARG A 110 7.03 -4.99 -16.08
CA ARG A 110 8.20 -5.47 -15.35
C ARG A 110 9.36 -4.47 -15.39
N ARG A 111 9.64 -3.85 -16.53
CA ARG A 111 10.69 -2.82 -16.65
C ARG A 111 10.31 -1.57 -15.87
N TYR A 112 9.06 -1.17 -15.95
CA TYR A 112 8.57 -0.02 -15.19
C TYR A 112 8.64 -0.25 -13.69
N LEU A 113 8.26 -1.45 -13.20
CA LEU A 113 8.41 -1.84 -11.80
C LEU A 113 9.88 -1.77 -11.35
N ALA A 114 10.82 -2.29 -12.14
CA ALA A 114 12.25 -2.24 -11.83
C ALA A 114 12.75 -0.79 -11.66
N TRP A 115 12.26 0.17 -12.45
CA TRP A 115 12.58 1.59 -12.26
C TRP A 115 12.03 2.15 -10.94
N ILE A 116 10.83 1.75 -10.55
CA ILE A 116 10.22 2.16 -9.28
C ILE A 116 11.01 1.59 -8.10
N GLU A 117 11.39 0.32 -8.16
CA GLU A 117 12.18 -0.35 -7.12
C GLU A 117 13.56 0.30 -6.97
N MET A 118 14.24 0.59 -8.07
CA MET A 118 15.52 1.29 -8.06
C MET A 118 15.40 2.70 -7.48
N ALA A 119 14.36 3.44 -7.85
CA ALA A 119 14.10 4.76 -7.27
C ALA A 119 13.79 4.67 -5.77
N ALA A 120 13.06 3.65 -5.33
CA ALA A 120 12.80 3.41 -3.92
C ALA A 120 14.10 3.16 -3.14
N CYS A 121 15.03 2.38 -3.69
CA CYS A 121 16.36 2.17 -3.10
C CYS A 121 17.13 3.50 -2.97
N ILE A 122 17.13 4.34 -4.00
CA ILE A 122 17.80 5.65 -3.98
C ILE A 122 17.19 6.57 -2.91
N ILE A 123 15.86 6.59 -2.79
CA ILE A 123 15.14 7.38 -1.78
C ILE A 123 15.49 6.88 -0.37
N PHE A 124 15.74 5.57 -0.23
CA PHE A 124 16.07 4.97 1.07
C PHE A 124 17.47 5.31 1.57
N VAL A 125 18.43 5.44 0.66
CA VAL A 125 19.85 5.73 1.00
C VAL A 125 20.09 7.22 1.25
N ARG A 126 19.19 8.11 0.87
CA ARG A 126 19.25 9.57 1.11
C ARG A 126 18.80 9.93 2.52
#